data_73aa2f8bd80374a34c24ce86da1a52e3
#
_entry.id   73aa2f8bd80374a34c24ce86da1a52e3
#
_cell.length_a   1.000
_cell.length_b   1.000
_cell.length_c   1.000
_cell.angle_alpha   90.00
_cell.angle_beta   90.00
_cell.angle_gamma   90.00
#
_symmetry.space_group_name_H-M   'P 1'
#
loop_
_entity.id
_entity.type
_entity.pdbx_description
1 polymer ?
#
loop_
_entity_poly.entity_id
_entity_poly.type
_entity_poly.pdbx_seq_one_letter_code
_entity_poly.pdbx_strand_id
1 'polypeptide(L)'
;MYVCDWYNPIKGHAQYSLRDDRRDRVSGRIFRIMPKGSKSQKMPQIADATIEKLLEILKRREYRYRYWAKRELRGRNSGKVKLALDLWIDRLDQNDSRYRHHQIEAVWLYRGINAVNLGLLKELLECKDHHARAAAAHQFRYWFSYYNNPEQLLKSLASDSSSLVRMETAIATSYIGTSWALESLVQILKQPNIGHLSYAIRTALGSSTLEPYWKSSVARTAKYPEIDEFIKAFNLRQKMSPNLRYSASDAEFDSRKNLKIVKIAAVKERMLFDITKFEVNAGQPIRIDFINPDATPHNLVIVAPGSEAEIGQAANEMAKDPKAAQKGQFVPK
;
A
#
# COMPACT_ATOMS: atom_id res chain seq x y z
N MET A 1 -14.83 -7.35 -17.72
CA MET A 1 -14.58 -7.50 -16.28
C MET A 1 -15.21 -8.80 -15.81
N TYR A 2 -14.56 -9.52 -14.90
CA TYR A 2 -15.12 -10.70 -14.25
C TYR A 2 -15.36 -10.38 -12.79
N VAL A 3 -16.51 -10.82 -12.25
CA VAL A 3 -16.92 -10.61 -10.87
C VAL A 3 -17.27 -11.97 -10.27
N CYS A 4 -16.57 -12.34 -9.21
CA CYS A 4 -16.90 -13.54 -8.46
C CYS A 4 -18.02 -13.24 -7.46
N ASP A 5 -18.97 -14.13 -7.35
CA ASP A 5 -20.04 -14.08 -6.40
C ASP A 5 -20.14 -15.42 -5.67
N TRP A 6 -20.10 -15.38 -4.37
CA TRP A 6 -20.15 -16.58 -3.53
C TRP A 6 -21.55 -17.22 -3.47
N TYR A 7 -22.55 -16.52 -4.02
CA TYR A 7 -23.95 -16.98 -3.93
C TYR A 7 -24.38 -17.23 -2.48
N ASN A 8 -23.96 -16.39 -1.56
CA ASN A 8 -24.24 -16.57 -0.14
C ASN A 8 -25.36 -15.62 0.30
N PRO A 9 -26.47 -16.13 0.87
CA PRO A 9 -27.57 -15.31 1.37
C PRO A 9 -27.15 -14.45 2.57
N ILE A 10 -26.09 -14.85 3.29
CA ILE A 10 -25.56 -14.08 4.41
C ILE A 10 -24.42 -13.20 3.90
N LYS A 11 -24.66 -11.89 3.89
CA LYS A 11 -23.68 -10.87 3.54
C LYS A 11 -23.06 -10.35 4.82
N GLY A 12 -21.75 -10.45 4.93
CA GLY A 12 -21.01 -9.91 6.06
C GLY A 12 -19.71 -10.65 6.35
N HIS A 13 -18.90 -10.04 7.20
CA HIS A 13 -17.66 -10.58 7.70
C HIS A 13 -17.87 -11.74 8.68
N ALA A 14 -16.80 -12.14 9.37
CA ALA A 14 -16.77 -13.16 10.41
C ALA A 14 -17.68 -12.88 11.62
N GLN A 15 -18.36 -11.73 11.67
CA GLN A 15 -19.40 -11.41 12.63
C GLN A 15 -20.55 -12.43 12.62
N TYR A 16 -20.81 -13.05 11.47
CA TYR A 16 -21.80 -14.11 11.35
C TYR A 16 -21.12 -15.46 11.43
N SER A 17 -21.67 -16.35 12.24
CA SER A 17 -21.12 -17.69 12.41
C SER A 17 -20.79 -18.35 11.06
N LEU A 18 -19.58 -18.85 10.92
CA LEU A 18 -19.19 -19.65 9.75
C LEU A 18 -19.97 -20.98 9.67
N ARG A 19 -20.60 -21.40 10.78
CA ARG A 19 -21.42 -22.63 10.87
C ARG A 19 -22.90 -22.37 10.65
N ASP A 20 -23.32 -21.13 10.31
CA ASP A 20 -24.73 -20.81 10.05
C ASP A 20 -25.25 -21.65 8.89
N ASP A 21 -26.36 -22.35 9.12
CA ASP A 21 -26.95 -23.29 8.17
C ASP A 21 -27.51 -22.63 6.92
N ARG A 22 -27.77 -21.33 6.99
CA ARG A 22 -28.20 -20.52 5.82
C ARG A 22 -27.07 -20.23 4.83
N ARG A 23 -25.80 -20.53 5.20
CA ARG A 23 -24.67 -20.34 4.29
C ARG A 23 -24.65 -21.43 3.24
N ASP A 24 -24.66 -20.99 1.99
CA ASP A 24 -24.33 -21.85 0.86
C ASP A 24 -22.81 -22.06 0.79
N ARG A 25 -22.35 -23.31 0.89
CA ARG A 25 -20.93 -23.67 0.93
C ARG A 25 -20.45 -24.35 -0.35
N VAL A 26 -21.35 -24.58 -1.30
CA VAL A 26 -21.08 -25.37 -2.51
C VAL A 26 -21.30 -24.60 -3.79
N SER A 27 -22.14 -23.55 -3.76
CA SER A 27 -22.46 -22.77 -4.95
C SER A 27 -21.57 -21.54 -5.07
N GLY A 28 -21.33 -21.11 -6.29
CA GLY A 28 -20.65 -19.89 -6.61
C GLY A 28 -20.96 -19.47 -8.05
N ARG A 29 -20.74 -18.20 -8.38
CA ARG A 29 -20.98 -17.68 -9.72
C ARG A 29 -19.82 -16.79 -10.15
N ILE A 30 -19.55 -16.80 -11.44
CA ILE A 30 -18.63 -15.87 -12.06
C ILE A 30 -19.38 -15.11 -13.16
N PHE A 31 -19.61 -13.84 -12.93
CA PHE A 31 -20.23 -12.96 -13.92
C PHE A 31 -19.17 -12.34 -14.82
N ARG A 32 -19.48 -12.28 -16.10
CA ARG A 32 -18.70 -11.53 -17.07
C ARG A 32 -19.48 -10.29 -17.50
N ILE A 33 -18.92 -9.11 -17.18
CA ILE A 33 -19.51 -7.83 -17.57
C ILE A 33 -18.75 -7.34 -18.80
N MET A 34 -19.50 -7.08 -19.87
CA MET A 34 -18.95 -6.60 -21.16
C MET A 34 -19.82 -5.46 -21.69
N PRO A 35 -19.25 -4.51 -22.46
CA PRO A 35 -20.05 -3.54 -23.20
C PRO A 35 -21.01 -4.26 -24.15
N LYS A 36 -22.24 -3.75 -24.28
CA LYS A 36 -23.23 -4.30 -25.21
C LYS A 36 -22.68 -4.29 -26.63
N GLY A 37 -22.79 -5.40 -27.36
CA GLY A 37 -22.28 -5.55 -28.72
C GLY A 37 -20.78 -5.84 -28.84
N SER A 38 -20.01 -5.83 -27.73
CA SER A 38 -18.58 -6.19 -27.79
C SER A 38 -18.42 -7.70 -28.03
N LYS A 39 -17.44 -8.05 -28.88
CA LYS A 39 -17.05 -9.45 -29.10
C LYS A 39 -16.02 -9.89 -28.06
N SER A 40 -16.11 -11.15 -27.64
CA SER A 40 -15.08 -11.76 -26.79
C SER A 40 -13.77 -11.85 -27.56
N GLN A 41 -12.69 -11.39 -26.93
CA GLN A 41 -11.36 -11.54 -27.55
C GLN A 41 -10.91 -13.01 -27.46
N LYS A 42 -10.29 -13.50 -28.54
CA LYS A 42 -9.66 -14.82 -28.55
C LYS A 42 -8.43 -14.79 -27.63
N MET A 43 -8.37 -15.74 -26.72
CA MET A 43 -7.21 -15.92 -25.85
C MET A 43 -5.98 -16.27 -26.72
N PRO A 44 -4.83 -15.61 -26.52
CA PRO A 44 -3.61 -15.99 -27.19
C PRO A 44 -3.14 -17.37 -26.72
N GLN A 45 -2.47 -18.11 -27.62
CA GLN A 45 -1.78 -19.33 -27.25
C GLN A 45 -0.58 -18.97 -26.37
N ILE A 46 -0.52 -19.56 -25.18
CA ILE A 46 0.59 -19.36 -24.20
C ILE A 46 1.42 -20.62 -24.10
N ALA A 47 0.79 -21.76 -23.75
CA ALA A 47 1.47 -23.04 -23.72
C ALA A 47 1.99 -23.40 -25.13
N ASP A 48 3.19 -23.95 -25.21
CA ASP A 48 3.86 -24.37 -26.45
C ASP A 48 4.11 -23.26 -27.49
N ALA A 49 3.82 -21.99 -27.16
CA ALA A 49 4.18 -20.87 -28.03
C ALA A 49 5.70 -20.68 -28.07
N THR A 50 6.23 -20.22 -29.20
CA THR A 50 7.67 -19.88 -29.30
C THR A 50 8.00 -18.67 -28.43
N ILE A 51 9.28 -18.48 -28.08
CA ILE A 51 9.73 -17.33 -27.30
C ILE A 51 9.32 -16.02 -27.98
N GLU A 52 9.49 -15.91 -29.28
CA GLU A 52 9.16 -14.72 -30.10
C GLU A 52 7.65 -14.40 -30.01
N LYS A 53 6.79 -15.42 -30.13
CA LYS A 53 5.34 -15.24 -30.00
C LYS A 53 4.95 -14.77 -28.60
N LEU A 54 5.59 -15.30 -27.56
CA LEU A 54 5.37 -14.86 -26.17
C LEU A 54 5.83 -13.41 -25.94
N LEU A 55 6.96 -13.01 -26.53
CA LEU A 55 7.45 -11.63 -26.48
C LEU A 55 6.47 -10.66 -27.19
N GLU A 56 5.91 -11.03 -28.34
CA GLU A 56 4.89 -10.20 -29.02
C GLU A 56 3.61 -10.04 -28.18
N ILE A 57 3.27 -11.00 -27.31
CA ILE A 57 2.14 -10.86 -26.39
C ILE A 57 2.40 -9.76 -25.34
N LEU A 58 3.65 -9.40 -25.04
CA LEU A 58 3.97 -8.29 -24.15
C LEU A 58 3.50 -6.93 -24.68
N LYS A 59 3.25 -6.81 -25.98
CA LYS A 59 2.67 -5.61 -26.60
C LYS A 59 1.15 -5.51 -26.41
N ARG A 60 0.47 -6.56 -25.93
CA ARG A 60 -0.99 -6.55 -25.76
C ARG A 60 -1.40 -5.58 -24.64
N ARG A 61 -2.60 -5.01 -24.75
CA ARG A 61 -3.16 -4.11 -23.72
C ARG A 61 -3.59 -4.87 -22.47
N GLU A 62 -4.05 -6.09 -22.64
CA GLU A 62 -4.58 -6.91 -21.57
C GLU A 62 -3.46 -7.39 -20.64
N TYR A 63 -3.44 -6.87 -19.42
CA TYR A 63 -2.45 -7.21 -18.40
C TYR A 63 -2.32 -8.73 -18.19
N ARG A 64 -3.45 -9.45 -18.19
CA ARG A 64 -3.49 -10.90 -17.96
C ARG A 64 -2.66 -11.67 -18.98
N TYR A 65 -2.72 -11.29 -20.25
CA TYR A 65 -1.95 -11.95 -21.30
C TYR A 65 -0.46 -11.69 -21.18
N ARG A 66 -0.07 -10.45 -20.85
CA ARG A 66 1.33 -10.11 -20.57
C ARG A 66 1.87 -10.86 -19.35
N TYR A 67 1.04 -10.99 -18.30
CA TYR A 67 1.41 -11.75 -17.11
C TYR A 67 1.65 -13.23 -17.43
N TRP A 68 0.75 -13.88 -18.17
CA TRP A 68 0.90 -15.28 -18.56
C TRP A 68 2.10 -15.49 -19.47
N ALA A 69 2.32 -14.63 -20.46
CA ALA A 69 3.49 -14.70 -21.33
C ALA A 69 4.80 -14.60 -20.54
N LYS A 70 4.89 -13.64 -19.61
CA LYS A 70 6.08 -13.51 -18.73
C LYS A 70 6.25 -14.71 -17.82
N ARG A 71 5.16 -15.27 -17.30
CA ARG A 71 5.21 -16.49 -16.47
C ARG A 71 5.77 -17.68 -17.26
N GLU A 72 5.30 -17.86 -18.47
CA GLU A 72 5.78 -18.92 -19.37
C GLU A 72 7.26 -18.72 -19.75
N LEU A 73 7.63 -17.49 -20.13
CA LEU A 73 9.03 -17.16 -20.46
C LEU A 73 10.00 -17.39 -19.30
N ARG A 74 9.56 -17.13 -18.06
CA ARG A 74 10.38 -17.43 -16.86
C ARG A 74 10.66 -18.91 -16.65
N GLY A 75 9.78 -19.78 -17.12
CA GLY A 75 9.98 -21.25 -17.07
C GLY A 75 10.86 -21.79 -18.19
N ARG A 76 11.25 -20.96 -19.18
CA ARG A 76 12.09 -21.34 -20.31
C ARG A 76 13.59 -21.16 -20.00
N ASN A 77 14.45 -21.65 -20.89
CA ASN A 77 15.89 -21.43 -20.77
C ASN A 77 16.20 -19.92 -20.78
N SER A 78 16.72 -19.39 -19.69
CA SER A 78 16.94 -17.95 -19.48
C SER A 78 17.90 -17.34 -20.50
N GLY A 79 18.93 -18.06 -20.94
CA GLY A 79 19.86 -17.59 -21.97
C GLY A 79 19.19 -17.41 -23.34
N LYS A 80 18.37 -18.36 -23.74
CA LYS A 80 17.60 -18.25 -25.00
C LYS A 80 16.57 -17.12 -24.94
N VAL A 81 15.88 -16.98 -23.79
CA VAL A 81 14.91 -15.89 -23.58
C VAL A 81 15.60 -14.54 -23.58
N LYS A 82 16.76 -14.41 -22.92
CA LYS A 82 17.53 -13.16 -22.90
C LYS A 82 17.93 -12.75 -24.32
N LEU A 83 18.51 -13.67 -25.10
CA LEU A 83 18.93 -13.37 -26.46
C LEU A 83 17.75 -12.92 -27.36
N ALA A 84 16.63 -13.63 -27.29
CA ALA A 84 15.44 -13.25 -28.03
C ALA A 84 14.86 -11.90 -27.54
N LEU A 85 14.93 -11.62 -26.25
CA LEU A 85 14.47 -10.36 -25.65
C LEU A 85 15.33 -9.18 -26.08
N ASP A 86 16.66 -9.34 -26.14
CA ASP A 86 17.58 -8.31 -26.66
C ASP A 86 17.18 -7.95 -28.10
N LEU A 87 17.03 -8.94 -28.98
CA LEU A 87 16.59 -8.73 -30.37
C LEU A 87 15.17 -8.14 -30.48
N TRP A 88 14.28 -8.48 -29.56
CA TRP A 88 12.92 -7.95 -29.55
C TRP A 88 12.90 -6.45 -29.19
N ILE A 89 13.73 -6.03 -28.24
CA ILE A 89 13.88 -4.62 -27.84
C ILE A 89 14.42 -3.79 -29.00
N ASP A 90 15.45 -4.28 -29.69
CA ASP A 90 16.07 -3.59 -30.82
C ASP A 90 15.09 -3.35 -32.01
N ARG A 91 14.03 -4.17 -32.08
CA ARG A 91 12.99 -4.07 -33.11
C ARG A 91 11.75 -3.30 -32.67
N LEU A 92 11.72 -2.75 -31.46
CA LEU A 92 10.59 -1.95 -31.00
C LEU A 92 10.47 -0.66 -31.83
N ASP A 93 9.27 -0.37 -32.29
CA ASP A 93 8.98 0.89 -32.97
C ASP A 93 9.01 2.05 -31.98
N GLN A 94 9.96 2.95 -32.15
CA GLN A 94 10.13 4.12 -31.29
C GLN A 94 8.99 5.15 -31.44
N ASN A 95 8.23 5.07 -32.54
CA ASN A 95 7.06 5.91 -32.79
C ASN A 95 5.77 5.33 -32.20
N ASP A 96 5.79 4.09 -31.70
CA ASP A 96 4.66 3.53 -30.98
C ASP A 96 4.39 4.34 -29.70
N SER A 97 3.18 4.81 -29.53
CA SER A 97 2.77 5.56 -28.33
C SER A 97 2.99 4.76 -27.04
N ARG A 98 3.16 3.46 -27.13
CA ARG A 98 3.44 2.54 -26.03
C ARG A 98 4.89 2.05 -25.98
N TYR A 99 5.78 2.63 -26.75
CA TYR A 99 7.19 2.23 -26.81
C TYR A 99 7.82 2.09 -25.43
N ARG A 100 7.67 3.11 -24.56
CA ARG A 100 8.22 3.07 -23.19
C ARG A 100 7.58 1.97 -22.34
N HIS A 101 6.29 1.72 -22.53
CA HIS A 101 5.61 0.61 -21.84
C HIS A 101 6.19 -0.76 -22.27
N HIS A 102 6.50 -0.95 -23.54
CA HIS A 102 7.11 -2.19 -24.03
C HIS A 102 8.52 -2.39 -23.45
N GLN A 103 9.30 -1.33 -23.35
CA GLN A 103 10.61 -1.37 -22.69
C GLN A 103 10.50 -1.74 -21.20
N ILE A 104 9.51 -1.22 -20.49
CA ILE A 104 9.25 -1.57 -19.09
C ILE A 104 8.89 -3.06 -18.95
N GLU A 105 8.04 -3.60 -19.84
CA GLU A 105 7.71 -5.03 -19.84
C GLU A 105 8.96 -5.88 -20.05
N ALA A 106 9.92 -5.43 -20.88
CA ALA A 106 11.21 -6.07 -21.04
C ALA A 106 12.05 -6.04 -19.76
N VAL A 107 12.14 -4.90 -19.07
CA VAL A 107 12.88 -4.77 -17.79
C VAL A 107 12.32 -5.76 -16.76
N TRP A 108 11.00 -5.86 -16.65
CA TRP A 108 10.38 -6.82 -15.73
C TRP A 108 10.62 -8.28 -16.13
N LEU A 109 10.74 -8.57 -17.43
CA LEU A 109 11.10 -9.91 -17.89
C LEU A 109 12.56 -10.23 -17.62
N TYR A 110 13.51 -9.29 -17.86
CA TYR A 110 14.92 -9.48 -17.47
C TYR A 110 15.04 -9.86 -16.01
N ARG A 111 14.40 -9.11 -15.12
CA ARG A 111 14.37 -9.46 -13.69
C ARG A 111 13.76 -10.85 -13.47
N GLY A 112 12.69 -11.18 -14.19
CA GLY A 112 11.99 -12.46 -14.05
C GLY A 112 12.83 -13.68 -14.45
N ILE A 113 13.81 -13.52 -15.32
CA ILE A 113 14.75 -14.56 -15.77
C ILE A 113 16.14 -14.43 -15.11
N ASN A 114 16.27 -13.62 -14.06
CA ASN A 114 17.53 -13.33 -13.38
C ASN A 114 18.64 -12.77 -14.30
N ALA A 115 18.26 -11.96 -15.27
CA ALA A 115 19.17 -11.26 -16.15
C ALA A 115 19.10 -9.76 -15.88
N VAL A 116 20.16 -9.04 -16.21
CA VAL A 116 20.31 -7.60 -16.01
C VAL A 116 20.55 -6.91 -17.34
N ASN A 117 19.87 -5.78 -17.58
CA ASN A 117 20.14 -4.88 -18.68
C ASN A 117 20.21 -3.44 -18.16
N LEU A 118 21.42 -3.01 -17.79
CA LEU A 118 21.67 -1.68 -17.21
C LEU A 118 21.50 -0.57 -18.24
N GLY A 119 21.81 -0.84 -19.51
CA GLY A 119 21.65 0.13 -20.58
C GLY A 119 20.18 0.52 -20.76
N LEU A 120 19.29 -0.48 -20.87
CA LEU A 120 17.85 -0.26 -20.96
C LEU A 120 17.29 0.43 -19.70
N LEU A 121 17.74 0.03 -18.52
CA LEU A 121 17.29 0.65 -17.28
C LEU A 121 17.71 2.12 -17.22
N LYS A 122 18.94 2.45 -17.60
CA LYS A 122 19.44 3.82 -17.65
C LYS A 122 18.62 4.67 -18.64
N GLU A 123 18.37 4.17 -19.84
CA GLU A 123 17.55 4.85 -20.84
C GLU A 123 16.15 5.20 -20.29
N LEU A 124 15.53 4.27 -19.57
CA LEU A 124 14.22 4.48 -18.94
C LEU A 124 14.28 5.49 -17.78
N LEU A 125 15.33 5.47 -16.97
CA LEU A 125 15.50 6.43 -15.88
C LEU A 125 15.69 7.89 -16.38
N GLU A 126 16.18 8.07 -17.61
CA GLU A 126 16.46 9.37 -18.20
C GLU A 126 15.37 9.83 -19.19
N CYS A 127 14.37 9.01 -19.48
CA CYS A 127 13.34 9.33 -20.49
C CYS A 127 12.37 10.43 -20.02
N LYS A 128 11.66 11.04 -20.97
CA LYS A 128 10.68 12.13 -20.68
C LYS A 128 9.44 11.62 -19.94
N ASP A 129 9.03 10.37 -20.15
CA ASP A 129 7.85 9.79 -19.52
C ASP A 129 8.11 9.49 -18.04
N HIS A 130 7.48 10.23 -17.14
CA HIS A 130 7.64 10.06 -15.70
C HIS A 130 7.08 8.73 -15.16
N HIS A 131 6.11 8.11 -15.83
CA HIS A 131 5.64 6.77 -15.44
C HIS A 131 6.71 5.72 -15.76
N ALA A 132 7.38 5.86 -16.90
CA ALA A 132 8.49 4.99 -17.26
C ALA A 132 9.68 5.19 -16.31
N ARG A 133 10.03 6.45 -15.98
CA ARG A 133 11.07 6.73 -14.97
C ARG A 133 10.73 6.14 -13.59
N ALA A 134 9.47 6.24 -13.16
CA ALA A 134 9.04 5.67 -11.88
C ALA A 134 9.14 4.14 -11.87
N ALA A 135 8.69 3.48 -12.94
CA ALA A 135 8.85 2.03 -13.08
C ALA A 135 10.32 1.60 -13.11
N ALA A 136 11.19 2.41 -13.74
CA ALA A 136 12.63 2.18 -13.75
C ALA A 136 13.26 2.41 -12.35
N ALA A 137 12.84 3.43 -11.62
CA ALA A 137 13.26 3.65 -10.23
C ALA A 137 12.83 2.50 -9.31
N HIS A 138 11.63 1.95 -9.53
CA HIS A 138 11.19 0.72 -8.87
C HIS A 138 12.15 -0.44 -9.16
N GLN A 139 12.61 -0.60 -10.39
CA GLN A 139 13.55 -1.68 -10.74
C GLN A 139 14.95 -1.41 -10.22
N PHE A 140 15.40 -0.16 -10.16
CA PHE A 140 16.72 0.24 -9.68
C PHE A 140 17.02 -0.31 -8.28
N ARG A 141 16.04 -0.38 -7.37
CA ARG A 141 16.21 -0.95 -6.03
C ARG A 141 16.71 -2.41 -5.99
N TYR A 142 16.58 -3.14 -7.09
CA TYR A 142 17.07 -4.53 -7.19
C TYR A 142 18.39 -4.64 -7.95
N TRP A 143 18.72 -3.62 -8.77
CA TRP A 143 19.90 -3.64 -9.63
C TRP A 143 20.94 -2.57 -9.29
N PHE A 144 20.75 -1.80 -8.23
CA PHE A 144 21.65 -0.72 -7.84
C PHE A 144 23.09 -1.21 -7.66
N SER A 145 23.30 -2.42 -7.13
CA SER A 145 24.62 -3.00 -6.89
C SER A 145 25.42 -3.32 -8.16
N TYR A 146 24.77 -3.34 -9.32
CA TYR A 146 25.45 -3.53 -10.61
C TYR A 146 25.94 -2.21 -11.23
N TYR A 147 25.58 -1.05 -10.66
CA TYR A 147 26.06 0.25 -11.11
C TYR A 147 27.36 0.64 -10.41
N ASN A 148 28.27 1.28 -11.14
CA ASN A 148 29.53 1.78 -10.56
C ASN A 148 29.29 2.93 -9.57
N ASN A 149 28.33 3.81 -9.85
CA ASN A 149 27.98 4.98 -9.02
C ASN A 149 26.47 5.01 -8.73
N PRO A 150 25.92 4.05 -7.96
CA PRO A 150 24.50 4.00 -7.69
C PRO A 150 24.01 5.18 -6.85
N GLU A 151 24.89 5.74 -5.99
CA GLU A 151 24.59 6.89 -5.15
C GLU A 151 24.22 8.13 -5.98
N GLN A 152 25.02 8.46 -6.99
CA GLN A 152 24.77 9.62 -7.84
C GLN A 152 23.44 9.49 -8.58
N LEU A 153 23.12 8.29 -9.07
CA LEU A 153 21.87 8.02 -9.76
C LEU A 153 20.67 8.13 -8.83
N LEU A 154 20.75 7.55 -7.62
CA LEU A 154 19.67 7.66 -6.62
C LEU A 154 19.43 9.12 -6.23
N LYS A 155 20.48 9.90 -6.06
CA LYS A 155 20.41 11.33 -5.73
C LYS A 155 19.73 12.15 -6.84
N SER A 156 20.02 11.82 -8.09
CA SER A 156 19.33 12.41 -9.24
C SER A 156 17.83 12.10 -9.23
N LEU A 157 17.45 10.83 -9.00
CA LEU A 157 16.06 10.40 -8.90
C LEU A 157 15.33 11.02 -7.69
N ALA A 158 16.04 11.25 -6.59
CA ALA A 158 15.49 11.94 -5.41
C ALA A 158 15.13 13.40 -5.72
N SER A 159 15.71 14.00 -6.75
CA SER A 159 15.43 15.37 -7.20
C SER A 159 14.49 15.43 -8.41
N ASP A 160 13.92 14.30 -8.85
CA ASP A 160 13.01 14.28 -10.01
C ASP A 160 11.79 15.18 -9.79
N SER A 161 11.36 15.86 -10.84
CA SER A 161 10.18 16.74 -10.82
C SER A 161 8.89 15.98 -10.48
N SER A 162 8.80 14.71 -10.86
CA SER A 162 7.63 13.86 -10.62
C SER A 162 7.62 13.30 -9.20
N SER A 163 6.55 13.57 -8.45
CA SER A 163 6.32 12.96 -7.12
C SER A 163 6.22 11.42 -7.17
N LEU A 164 5.80 10.86 -8.31
CA LEU A 164 5.72 9.42 -8.50
C LEU A 164 7.14 8.80 -8.58
N VAL A 165 8.05 9.44 -9.30
CA VAL A 165 9.47 9.01 -9.36
C VAL A 165 10.11 9.13 -7.99
N ARG A 166 9.91 10.26 -7.30
CA ARG A 166 10.41 10.45 -5.93
C ARG A 166 9.84 9.42 -4.94
N MET A 167 8.59 9.01 -5.13
CA MET A 167 7.96 7.98 -4.29
C MET A 167 8.65 6.61 -4.46
N GLU A 168 8.86 6.17 -5.69
CA GLU A 168 9.58 4.91 -5.95
C GLU A 168 11.05 5.00 -5.51
N THR A 169 11.65 6.18 -5.62
CA THR A 169 12.99 6.44 -5.10
C THR A 169 13.03 6.35 -3.56
N ALA A 170 12.06 6.94 -2.86
CA ALA A 170 11.95 6.81 -1.41
C ALA A 170 11.83 5.35 -0.97
N ILE A 171 11.04 4.55 -1.69
CA ILE A 171 10.95 3.11 -1.44
C ILE A 171 12.30 2.44 -1.71
N ALA A 172 12.98 2.79 -2.81
CA ALA A 172 14.29 2.21 -3.15
C ALA A 172 15.34 2.45 -2.05
N THR A 173 15.32 3.60 -1.37
CA THR A 173 16.27 3.89 -0.28
C THR A 173 16.22 2.85 0.84
N SER A 174 15.03 2.34 1.18
CA SER A 174 14.86 1.31 2.22
C SER A 174 15.37 -0.07 1.79
N TYR A 175 15.38 -0.36 0.49
CA TYR A 175 15.97 -1.59 -0.05
C TYR A 175 17.50 -1.52 -0.11
N ILE A 176 18.03 -0.35 -0.40
CA ILE A 176 19.48 -0.11 -0.47
C ILE A 176 20.08 -0.09 0.93
N GLY A 177 19.47 0.61 1.89
CA GLY A 177 19.79 0.54 3.31
C GLY A 177 21.18 1.02 3.67
N THR A 178 21.64 2.14 3.10
CA THR A 178 22.96 2.74 3.37
C THR A 178 22.80 4.19 3.85
N SER A 179 23.88 4.77 4.40
CA SER A 179 23.90 6.18 4.80
C SER A 179 23.65 7.13 3.61
N TRP A 180 24.22 6.87 2.46
CA TRP A 180 24.00 7.67 1.25
C TRP A 180 22.58 7.53 0.69
N ALA A 181 21.93 6.36 0.90
CA ALA A 181 20.52 6.21 0.57
C ALA A 181 19.62 7.06 1.49
N LEU A 182 19.96 7.16 2.78
CA LEU A 182 19.28 8.07 3.69
C LEU A 182 19.45 9.53 3.24
N GLU A 183 20.64 9.96 2.82
CA GLU A 183 20.88 11.31 2.30
C GLU A 183 20.03 11.61 1.06
N SER A 184 19.84 10.63 0.18
CA SER A 184 18.91 10.75 -0.95
C SER A 184 17.45 10.88 -0.48
N LEU A 185 17.04 10.16 0.57
CA LEU A 185 15.71 10.31 1.16
C LEU A 185 15.49 11.70 1.78
N VAL A 186 16.51 12.24 2.46
CA VAL A 186 16.50 13.62 2.98
C VAL A 186 16.37 14.65 1.85
N GLN A 187 17.01 14.41 0.72
CA GLN A 187 16.83 15.26 -0.46
C GLN A 187 15.38 15.30 -0.96
N ILE A 188 14.66 14.18 -0.88
CA ILE A 188 13.22 14.14 -1.21
C ILE A 188 12.41 14.99 -0.22
N LEU A 189 12.79 15.02 1.07
CA LEU A 189 12.10 15.80 2.09
C LEU A 189 12.13 17.31 1.82
N LYS A 190 13.15 17.81 1.13
CA LYS A 190 13.29 19.23 0.76
C LYS A 190 12.31 19.68 -0.32
N GLN A 191 11.51 18.77 -0.87
CA GLN A 191 10.52 19.03 -1.91
C GLN A 191 9.11 18.76 -1.39
N PRO A 192 8.04 19.27 -2.07
CA PRO A 192 6.67 18.97 -1.68
C PRO A 192 6.41 17.47 -1.60
N ASN A 193 5.98 17.01 -0.42
CA ASN A 193 5.75 15.60 -0.11
C ASN A 193 4.38 15.42 0.56
N ILE A 194 3.35 15.17 -0.22
CA ILE A 194 1.97 14.96 0.22
C ILE A 194 1.43 13.60 -0.22
N GLY A 195 0.36 13.14 0.41
CA GLY A 195 -0.34 11.92 0.04
C GLY A 195 0.55 10.66 0.14
N HIS A 196 0.55 9.86 -0.90
CA HIS A 196 1.28 8.59 -0.94
C HIS A 196 2.80 8.75 -0.81
N LEU A 197 3.37 9.84 -1.31
CA LEU A 197 4.80 10.12 -1.16
C LEU A 197 5.17 10.29 0.32
N SER A 198 4.39 11.07 1.10
CA SER A 198 4.62 11.21 2.54
C SER A 198 4.57 9.88 3.28
N TYR A 199 3.62 9.02 2.91
CA TYR A 199 3.50 7.68 3.48
C TYR A 199 4.72 6.81 3.13
N ALA A 200 5.16 6.82 1.87
CA ALA A 200 6.34 6.08 1.43
C ALA A 200 7.61 6.53 2.16
N ILE A 201 7.82 7.85 2.32
CA ILE A 201 8.95 8.41 3.07
C ILE A 201 8.92 7.93 4.52
N ARG A 202 7.76 8.04 5.20
CA ARG A 202 7.64 7.60 6.59
C ARG A 202 7.94 6.11 6.73
N THR A 203 7.44 5.29 5.82
CA THR A 203 7.68 3.85 5.82
C THR A 203 9.16 3.53 5.58
N ALA A 204 9.81 4.24 4.65
CA ALA A 204 11.23 4.07 4.39
C ALA A 204 12.08 4.47 5.61
N LEU A 205 11.80 5.60 6.26
CA LEU A 205 12.46 6.02 7.50
C LEU A 205 12.30 4.99 8.63
N GLY A 206 11.14 4.35 8.74
CA GLY A 206 10.88 3.31 9.74
C GLY A 206 11.40 1.93 9.37
N SER A 207 12.09 1.76 8.25
CA SER A 207 12.68 0.48 7.89
C SER A 207 13.88 0.14 8.76
N SER A 208 14.05 -1.14 9.09
CA SER A 208 15.21 -1.63 9.85
C SER A 208 16.56 -1.34 9.18
N THR A 209 16.56 -1.09 7.88
CA THR A 209 17.74 -0.80 7.07
C THR A 209 18.21 0.65 7.17
N LEU A 210 17.28 1.62 7.29
CA LEU A 210 17.62 3.05 7.38
C LEU A 210 17.58 3.60 8.80
N GLU A 211 16.73 3.05 9.67
CA GLU A 211 16.54 3.52 11.06
C GLU A 211 17.86 3.68 11.84
N PRO A 212 18.87 2.79 11.73
CA PRO A 212 20.14 2.92 12.42
C PRO A 212 20.92 4.20 12.10
N TYR A 213 20.74 4.77 10.91
CA TYR A 213 21.51 5.95 10.48
C TYR A 213 20.95 7.28 10.99
N TRP A 214 19.70 7.33 11.46
CA TRP A 214 19.06 8.59 11.87
C TRP A 214 18.40 8.58 13.25
N LYS A 215 18.13 7.39 13.84
CA LYS A 215 17.32 7.29 15.07
C LYS A 215 18.05 7.72 16.33
N SER A 216 19.38 7.70 16.38
CA SER A 216 20.13 8.18 17.54
C SER A 216 19.85 9.68 17.74
N SER A 217 19.51 10.08 18.98
CA SER A 217 19.08 11.45 19.29
C SER A 217 20.10 12.53 18.90
N VAL A 218 21.39 12.22 19.00
CA VAL A 218 22.48 13.13 18.64
C VAL A 218 22.61 13.27 17.12
N ALA A 219 22.50 12.17 16.36
CA ALA A 219 22.61 12.21 14.91
C ALA A 219 21.38 12.86 14.26
N ARG A 220 20.20 12.68 14.84
CA ARG A 220 18.94 13.15 14.27
C ARG A 220 18.84 14.68 14.26
N THR A 221 19.07 15.32 15.40
CA THR A 221 18.89 16.78 15.54
C THR A 221 20.01 17.59 14.91
N ALA A 222 21.24 17.08 14.94
CA ALA A 222 22.40 17.80 14.41
C ALA A 222 22.60 17.62 12.90
N LYS A 223 22.31 16.43 12.36
CA LYS A 223 22.62 16.08 10.96
C LYS A 223 21.41 16.10 10.03
N TYR A 224 20.21 15.77 10.52
CA TYR A 224 19.02 15.59 9.71
C TYR A 224 17.78 16.31 10.31
N PRO A 225 17.79 17.66 10.45
CA PRO A 225 16.65 18.39 10.99
C PRO A 225 15.36 18.22 10.16
N GLU A 226 15.50 17.99 8.86
CA GLU A 226 14.37 17.76 7.94
C GLU A 226 13.55 16.52 8.30
N ILE A 227 14.19 15.51 8.87
CA ILE A 227 13.50 14.29 9.33
C ILE A 227 12.60 14.61 10.53
N ASP A 228 13.09 15.41 11.50
CA ASP A 228 12.31 15.81 12.66
C ASP A 228 11.11 16.68 12.27
N GLU A 229 11.31 17.63 11.37
CA GLU A 229 10.24 18.49 10.85
C GLU A 229 9.18 17.63 10.12
N PHE A 230 9.62 16.71 9.29
CA PHE A 230 8.72 15.81 8.58
C PHE A 230 7.90 14.94 9.54
N ILE A 231 8.52 14.32 10.54
CA ILE A 231 7.84 13.45 11.51
C ILE A 231 6.81 14.25 12.31
N LYS A 232 7.17 15.46 12.76
CA LYS A 232 6.23 16.37 13.45
C LYS A 232 5.03 16.71 12.56
N ALA A 233 5.27 17.13 11.32
CA ALA A 233 4.22 17.49 10.37
C ALA A 233 3.35 16.28 9.99
N PHE A 234 3.93 15.10 9.82
CA PHE A 234 3.21 13.87 9.50
C PHE A 234 2.31 13.45 10.66
N ASN A 235 2.83 13.45 11.89
CA ASN A 235 2.07 13.11 13.08
C ASN A 235 0.94 14.12 13.36
N LEU A 236 1.17 15.41 13.13
CA LEU A 236 0.12 16.42 13.21
C LEU A 236 -1.00 16.14 12.20
N ARG A 237 -0.67 15.81 10.95
CA ARG A 237 -1.68 15.46 9.94
C ARG A 237 -2.50 14.21 10.31
N GLN A 238 -1.88 13.21 10.91
CA GLN A 238 -2.61 12.02 11.41
C GLN A 238 -3.51 12.36 12.61
N LYS A 239 -3.05 13.22 13.52
CA LYS A 239 -3.86 13.70 14.64
C LYS A 239 -5.03 14.58 14.18
N MET A 240 -4.94 15.20 13.02
CA MET A 240 -6.01 15.99 12.38
C MET A 240 -6.98 15.11 11.56
N SER A 241 -6.97 13.79 11.72
CA SER A 241 -8.06 12.96 11.21
C SER A 241 -9.39 13.51 11.75
N PRO A 242 -10.42 13.71 10.90
CA PRO A 242 -11.62 14.49 11.28
C PRO A 242 -12.42 13.90 12.44
N ASN A 243 -12.06 12.73 12.94
CA ASN A 243 -12.73 12.03 14.04
C ASN A 243 -12.11 12.30 15.44
N LEU A 244 -11.03 13.08 15.53
CA LEU A 244 -10.39 13.43 16.80
C LEU A 244 -10.27 14.97 16.93
N ARG A 245 -11.39 15.63 17.17
CA ARG A 245 -11.41 17.03 17.58
C ARG A 245 -11.19 17.09 19.09
N TYR A 246 -9.94 17.22 19.52
CA TYR A 246 -9.64 17.65 20.88
C TYR A 246 -10.05 19.13 21.00
N SER A 247 -11.06 19.41 21.79
CA SER A 247 -11.62 20.75 21.97
C SER A 247 -11.01 21.44 23.20
N ALA A 248 -11.23 22.75 23.32
CA ALA A 248 -10.84 23.48 24.54
C ALA A 248 -11.54 22.93 25.79
N SER A 249 -12.78 22.40 25.64
CA SER A 249 -13.51 21.73 26.73
C SER A 249 -12.86 20.39 27.14
N ASP A 250 -12.18 19.70 26.22
CA ASP A 250 -11.45 18.48 26.56
C ASP A 250 -10.20 18.80 27.39
N ALA A 251 -9.50 19.88 27.05
CA ALA A 251 -8.35 20.37 27.85
C ALA A 251 -8.76 20.78 29.25
N GLU A 252 -9.90 21.47 29.38
CA GLU A 252 -10.49 21.82 30.68
C GLU A 252 -10.89 20.59 31.48
N PHE A 253 -11.51 19.59 30.83
CA PHE A 253 -11.87 18.34 31.48
C PHE A 253 -10.61 17.59 31.96
N ASP A 254 -9.56 17.53 31.14
CA ASP A 254 -8.30 16.86 31.47
C ASP A 254 -7.52 17.52 32.62
N SER A 255 -7.80 18.80 32.91
CA SER A 255 -7.20 19.52 34.05
C SER A 255 -7.89 19.26 35.37
N ARG A 256 -8.99 18.51 35.42
CA ARG A 256 -9.76 18.25 36.65
C ARG A 256 -8.98 17.45 37.68
N LYS A 257 -9.06 17.90 38.91
CA LYS A 257 -8.52 17.13 40.04
C LYS A 257 -9.27 15.81 40.18
N ASN A 258 -8.56 14.74 40.50
CA ASN A 258 -9.09 13.38 40.66
C ASN A 258 -9.58 12.73 39.34
N LEU A 259 -9.13 13.21 38.18
CA LEU A 259 -9.38 12.57 36.91
C LEU A 259 -8.78 11.15 36.92
N LYS A 260 -9.63 10.15 36.68
CA LYS A 260 -9.16 8.79 36.46
C LYS A 260 -9.02 8.51 34.97
N ILE A 261 -7.83 8.11 34.55
CA ILE A 261 -7.56 7.71 33.16
C ILE A 261 -7.59 6.19 33.07
N VAL A 262 -8.49 5.65 32.27
CA VAL A 262 -8.59 4.23 31.98
C VAL A 262 -8.14 3.99 30.54
N LYS A 263 -7.08 3.22 30.37
CA LYS A 263 -6.59 2.85 29.04
C LYS A 263 -7.17 1.48 28.68
N ILE A 264 -7.89 1.40 27.57
CA ILE A 264 -8.48 0.16 27.06
C ILE A 264 -7.93 -0.08 25.67
N ALA A 265 -7.37 -1.25 25.41
CA ALA A 265 -6.90 -1.63 24.10
C ALA A 265 -7.70 -2.80 23.52
N ALA A 266 -7.95 -2.75 22.20
CA ALA A 266 -8.41 -3.93 21.50
C ALA A 266 -7.27 -4.98 21.47
N VAL A 267 -7.60 -6.23 21.73
CA VAL A 267 -6.64 -7.33 21.61
C VAL A 267 -6.45 -7.67 20.15
N LYS A 268 -5.23 -7.51 19.65
CA LYS A 268 -4.90 -7.72 18.24
C LYS A 268 -5.42 -9.06 17.71
N GLU A 269 -6.08 -9.02 16.55
CA GLU A 269 -6.68 -10.18 15.85
C GLU A 269 -7.77 -10.92 16.66
N ARG A 270 -8.34 -10.25 17.67
CA ARG A 270 -9.44 -10.78 18.49
C ARG A 270 -10.50 -9.70 18.71
N MET A 271 -11.77 -10.10 18.77
CA MET A 271 -12.90 -9.22 19.09
C MET A 271 -13.05 -9.09 20.62
N LEU A 272 -11.98 -8.68 21.28
CA LEU A 272 -11.89 -8.57 22.74
C LEU A 272 -11.14 -7.29 23.13
N PHE A 273 -11.38 -6.84 24.37
CA PHE A 273 -10.61 -5.78 25.01
C PHE A 273 -9.68 -6.38 26.06
N ASP A 274 -8.53 -5.75 26.28
CA ASP A 274 -7.54 -6.16 27.28
C ASP A 274 -8.01 -5.95 28.72
N ILE A 275 -8.94 -4.99 28.93
CA ILE A 275 -9.61 -4.74 30.21
C ILE A 275 -11.08 -5.10 30.07
N THR A 276 -11.54 -6.04 30.89
CA THR A 276 -12.94 -6.49 30.93
C THR A 276 -13.75 -5.87 32.09
N LYS A 277 -13.06 -5.29 33.06
CA LYS A 277 -13.71 -4.65 34.23
C LYS A 277 -12.79 -3.58 34.83
N PHE A 278 -13.35 -2.46 35.21
CA PHE A 278 -12.70 -1.45 36.03
C PHE A 278 -13.73 -0.81 36.96
N GLU A 279 -13.26 -0.25 38.09
CA GLU A 279 -14.11 0.36 39.09
C GLU A 279 -13.86 1.86 39.17
N VAL A 280 -14.90 2.61 39.42
CA VAL A 280 -14.88 4.07 39.54
C VAL A 280 -15.81 4.52 40.66
N ASN A 281 -15.51 5.65 41.28
CA ASN A 281 -16.39 6.23 42.28
C ASN A 281 -17.48 7.10 41.61
N ALA A 282 -18.67 7.08 42.19
CA ALA A 282 -19.75 7.97 41.70
C ALA A 282 -19.31 9.45 41.73
N GLY A 283 -19.51 10.16 40.65
CA GLY A 283 -19.09 11.57 40.52
C GLY A 283 -17.62 11.79 40.15
N GLN A 284 -16.80 10.74 40.04
CA GLN A 284 -15.42 10.84 39.63
C GLN A 284 -15.33 11.12 38.15
N PRO A 285 -14.60 12.16 37.71
CA PRO A 285 -14.33 12.38 36.27
C PRO A 285 -13.45 11.27 35.70
N ILE A 286 -13.83 10.73 34.56
CA ILE A 286 -13.14 9.61 33.88
C ILE A 286 -12.81 10.00 32.47
N ARG A 287 -11.58 9.71 32.05
CA ARG A 287 -11.18 9.70 30.64
C ARG A 287 -10.84 8.27 30.24
N ILE A 288 -11.44 7.81 29.15
CA ILE A 288 -11.12 6.52 28.57
C ILE A 288 -10.26 6.75 27.32
N ASP A 289 -9.02 6.30 27.40
CA ASP A 289 -8.10 6.28 26.24
C ASP A 289 -8.25 4.93 25.53
N PHE A 290 -9.02 4.91 24.43
CA PHE A 290 -9.22 3.71 23.64
C PHE A 290 -8.13 3.58 22.59
N ILE A 291 -7.43 2.45 22.58
CA ILE A 291 -6.32 2.16 21.66
C ILE A 291 -6.72 0.98 20.78
N ASN A 292 -6.71 1.18 19.48
CA ASN A 292 -6.90 0.11 18.52
C ASN A 292 -5.57 -0.23 17.82
N PRO A 293 -4.85 -1.27 18.25
CA PRO A 293 -3.62 -1.73 17.61
C PRO A 293 -3.89 -2.64 16.41
N ASP A 294 -5.16 -2.95 16.12
CA ASP A 294 -5.57 -3.84 15.04
C ASP A 294 -5.77 -3.10 13.72
N ALA A 295 -5.66 -3.82 12.61
CA ALA A 295 -6.02 -3.32 11.30
C ALA A 295 -7.54 -3.20 11.10
N THR A 296 -8.32 -3.96 11.88
CA THR A 296 -9.79 -3.93 11.85
C THR A 296 -10.32 -2.79 12.71
N PRO A 297 -11.28 -1.99 12.24
CA PRO A 297 -11.95 -0.99 13.07
C PRO A 297 -12.68 -1.63 14.25
N HIS A 298 -12.47 -1.11 15.44
CA HIS A 298 -13.19 -1.48 16.66
C HIS A 298 -13.89 -0.26 17.25
N ASN A 299 -15.09 -0.44 17.75
CA ASN A 299 -15.83 0.58 18.49
C ASN A 299 -15.92 0.20 19.97
N LEU A 300 -15.74 1.19 20.84
CA LEU A 300 -16.06 1.11 22.24
C LEU A 300 -17.32 1.94 22.51
N VAL A 301 -18.38 1.32 22.99
CA VAL A 301 -19.66 1.96 23.28
C VAL A 301 -19.97 1.78 24.76
N ILE A 302 -20.34 2.86 25.43
CA ILE A 302 -20.78 2.85 26.82
C ILE A 302 -22.31 2.93 26.80
N VAL A 303 -22.97 1.98 27.43
CA VAL A 303 -24.42 1.85 27.45
C VAL A 303 -24.96 1.84 28.88
N ALA A 304 -26.26 2.11 29.02
CA ALA A 304 -26.91 1.98 30.30
C ALA A 304 -26.91 0.51 30.79
N PRO A 305 -26.81 0.24 32.09
CA PRO A 305 -26.84 -1.11 32.59
C PRO A 305 -28.10 -1.86 32.12
N GLY A 306 -27.92 -3.05 31.54
CA GLY A 306 -29.00 -3.91 31.05
C GLY A 306 -29.50 -3.60 29.63
N SER A 307 -28.92 -2.58 28.95
CA SER A 307 -29.31 -2.25 27.56
C SER A 307 -28.38 -2.87 26.50
N GLU A 308 -27.46 -3.75 26.89
CA GLU A 308 -26.44 -4.32 25.98
C GLU A 308 -27.08 -5.09 24.81
N ALA A 309 -28.14 -5.86 25.08
CA ALA A 309 -28.84 -6.63 24.06
C ALA A 309 -29.57 -5.73 23.07
N GLU A 310 -30.23 -4.67 23.55
CA GLU A 310 -30.96 -3.71 22.74
C GLU A 310 -29.98 -2.93 21.81
N ILE A 311 -28.89 -2.43 22.37
CA ILE A 311 -27.85 -1.72 21.60
C ILE A 311 -27.18 -2.65 20.59
N GLY A 312 -26.94 -3.92 20.96
CA GLY A 312 -26.41 -4.93 20.05
C GLY A 312 -27.36 -5.19 18.88
N GLN A 313 -28.68 -5.24 19.12
CA GLN A 313 -29.67 -5.38 18.06
C GLN A 313 -29.73 -4.13 17.17
N ALA A 314 -29.73 -2.94 17.74
CA ALA A 314 -29.68 -1.68 17.01
C ALA A 314 -28.41 -1.56 16.14
N ALA A 315 -27.27 -2.01 16.62
CA ALA A 315 -26.03 -2.07 15.85
C ALA A 315 -26.14 -3.04 14.65
N ASN A 316 -26.79 -4.20 14.84
CA ASN A 316 -27.04 -5.15 13.75
C ASN A 316 -27.99 -4.58 12.70
N GLU A 317 -29.04 -3.86 13.12
CA GLU A 317 -29.95 -3.19 12.18
C GLU A 317 -29.24 -2.08 11.40
N MET A 318 -28.45 -1.26 12.08
CA MET A 318 -27.63 -0.21 11.44
C MET A 318 -26.62 -0.78 10.44
N ALA A 319 -26.03 -1.94 10.71
CA ALA A 319 -25.10 -2.60 9.81
C ALA A 319 -25.72 -3.04 8.46
N LYS A 320 -27.06 -3.09 8.37
CA LYS A 320 -27.78 -3.38 7.12
C LYS A 320 -27.74 -2.21 6.13
N ASP A 321 -27.55 -0.98 6.62
CA ASP A 321 -27.36 0.23 5.80
C ASP A 321 -25.98 0.83 6.03
N PRO A 322 -24.99 0.54 5.14
CA PRO A 322 -23.64 1.03 5.27
C PRO A 322 -23.52 2.57 5.30
N LYS A 323 -24.45 3.28 4.63
CA LYS A 323 -24.43 4.76 4.61
C LYS A 323 -24.92 5.33 5.95
N ALA A 324 -25.96 4.75 6.53
CA ALA A 324 -26.42 5.13 7.86
C ALA A 324 -25.39 4.77 8.93
N ALA A 325 -24.77 3.60 8.83
CA ALA A 325 -23.67 3.18 9.70
C ALA A 325 -22.50 4.15 9.68
N GLN A 326 -22.07 4.55 8.49
CA GLN A 326 -20.96 5.51 8.33
C GLN A 326 -21.31 6.90 8.86
N LYS A 327 -22.54 7.39 8.59
CA LYS A 327 -23.04 8.69 9.08
C LYS A 327 -23.16 8.72 10.60
N GLY A 328 -23.55 7.59 11.22
CA GLY A 328 -23.61 7.40 12.66
C GLY A 328 -22.26 7.03 13.31
N GLN A 329 -21.17 7.04 12.58
CA GLN A 329 -19.84 6.60 13.06
C GLN A 329 -19.88 5.17 13.65
N PHE A 330 -20.73 4.33 13.11
CA PHE A 330 -20.97 2.96 13.57
C PHE A 330 -21.46 2.84 15.03
N VAL A 331 -22.03 3.91 15.59
CA VAL A 331 -22.67 3.92 16.90
C VAL A 331 -24.18 4.01 16.69
N PRO A 332 -24.97 3.03 17.18
CA PRO A 332 -26.43 3.11 17.11
C PRO A 332 -26.95 4.25 18.01
N LYS A 333 -28.03 4.88 17.57
CA LYS A 333 -28.71 5.94 18.35
C LYS A 333 -29.76 5.35 19.24
#